data_370b9551bb29171db865c8a71e7f6a89
#
_entry.id   370b9551bb29171db865c8a71e7f6a89
#
_cell.length_a   1.000
_cell.length_b   1.000
_cell.length_c   1.000
_cell.angle_alpha   90.00
_cell.angle_beta   90.00
_cell.angle_gamma   90.00
#
_symmetry.space_group_name_H-M   'P 1'
#
loop_
_entity.id
_entity.type
_entity.pdbx_description
1 polymer ?
#
loop_
_entity_poly.entity_id
_entity_poly.type
_entity_poly.pdbx_seq_one_letter_code
_entity_poly.pdbx_strand_id
1 'polypeptide(L)'
;VFKAINFNPKKINIHDGWWNVYDESEFQEEHEHDGPPTYLYGDIFYPAFSVIYILHDENEKSSIVFKKKGPFPLMEPHRQVVFETKDVKEIKEGTILIFPYNLRHLVKPCIKPGRVTIAYNICSIYK
;
A
#
# COMPACT_ATOMS: atom_id res chain seq x y z
N VAL A 1 4.37 14.36 -2.40
CA VAL A 1 4.70 12.92 -2.54
C VAL A 1 4.66 12.50 -4.00
N PHE A 2 3.55 12.67 -4.68
CA PHE A 2 3.40 12.21 -6.07
C PHE A 2 4.36 12.90 -7.05
N LYS A 3 4.67 14.17 -6.82
CA LYS A 3 5.68 14.89 -7.63
C LYS A 3 7.08 14.29 -7.45
N ALA A 4 7.45 13.91 -6.24
CA ALA A 4 8.76 13.34 -5.94
C ALA A 4 9.00 12.01 -6.67
N ILE A 5 7.95 11.24 -6.94
CA ILE A 5 8.00 9.98 -7.69
C ILE A 5 7.51 10.12 -9.13
N ASN A 6 7.40 11.36 -9.62
CA ASN A 6 6.94 11.66 -10.98
C ASN A 6 5.53 11.10 -11.30
N PHE A 7 4.66 11.07 -10.30
CA PHE A 7 3.28 10.67 -10.41
C PHE A 7 2.39 11.93 -10.44
N ASN A 8 1.83 12.22 -11.58
CA ASN A 8 1.02 13.43 -11.78
C ASN A 8 -0.32 13.09 -12.47
N PRO A 9 -1.24 12.46 -11.77
CA PRO A 9 -2.53 12.06 -12.32
C PRO A 9 -3.45 13.26 -12.53
N LYS A 10 -4.38 13.14 -13.46
CA LYS A 10 -5.45 14.12 -13.68
C LYS A 10 -6.49 14.07 -12.56
N LYS A 11 -6.86 12.88 -12.15
CA LYS A 11 -7.79 12.63 -11.05
C LYS A 11 -7.29 11.47 -10.19
N ILE A 12 -7.61 11.52 -8.92
CA ILE A 12 -7.36 10.45 -7.95
C ILE A 12 -8.69 10.06 -7.34
N ASN A 13 -8.89 8.78 -7.13
CA ASN A 13 -9.99 8.24 -6.35
C ASN A 13 -9.47 7.28 -5.30
N ILE A 14 -9.99 7.39 -4.09
CA ILE A 14 -9.77 6.39 -3.04
C ILE A 14 -10.79 5.29 -3.27
N HIS A 15 -10.29 4.09 -3.50
CA HIS A 15 -11.10 2.93 -3.80
C HIS A 15 -10.78 1.86 -2.76
N ASP A 16 -11.81 1.21 -2.23
CA ASP A 16 -11.73 0.24 -1.15
C ASP A 16 -11.00 0.76 0.09
N GLY A 17 -11.61 0.69 1.20
CA GLY A 17 -11.00 1.01 2.48
C GLY A 17 -11.45 0.00 3.51
N TRP A 18 -10.51 -0.45 4.31
CA TRP A 18 -10.78 -1.42 5.38
C TRP A 18 -9.81 -1.22 6.54
N TRP A 19 -10.17 -1.72 7.68
CA TRP A 19 -9.27 -1.84 8.81
C TRP A 19 -9.00 -3.30 9.12
N ASN A 20 -7.82 -3.57 9.69
CA ASN A 20 -7.45 -4.87 10.21
C ASN A 20 -7.14 -4.72 11.70
N VAL A 21 -7.66 -5.61 12.49
CA VAL A 21 -7.31 -5.78 13.90
C VAL A 21 -6.64 -7.14 14.04
N TYR A 22 -5.42 -7.15 14.54
CA TYR A 22 -4.62 -8.37 14.67
C TYR A 22 -4.55 -8.77 16.14
N ASP A 23 -4.98 -9.97 16.45
CA ASP A 23 -4.72 -10.62 17.73
C ASP A 23 -3.33 -11.28 17.75
N GLU A 24 -2.96 -11.82 18.90
CA GLU A 24 -1.70 -12.56 19.05
C GLU A 24 -1.62 -13.69 18.01
N SER A 25 -0.48 -13.81 17.37
CA SER A 25 -0.19 -14.77 16.30
C SER A 25 -0.92 -14.57 14.98
N GLU A 26 -1.83 -13.62 14.85
CA GLU A 26 -2.45 -13.31 13.56
C GLU A 26 -1.44 -12.67 12.61
N PHE A 27 -1.58 -13.02 11.35
CA PHE A 27 -0.67 -12.61 10.27
C PHE A 27 -1.42 -12.44 8.95
N GLN A 28 -0.73 -11.91 7.96
CA GLN A 28 -1.24 -11.83 6.60
C GLN A 28 -0.20 -12.42 5.64
N GLU A 29 -0.61 -13.36 4.81
CA GLU A 29 0.25 -13.99 3.82
C GLU A 29 0.77 -12.98 2.79
N GLU A 30 1.82 -13.36 2.06
CA GLU A 30 2.37 -12.55 0.99
C GLU A 30 1.35 -12.33 -0.12
N HIS A 31 1.07 -11.08 -0.43
CA HIS A 31 0.09 -10.67 -1.44
C HIS A 31 0.48 -9.33 -2.08
N GLU A 32 -0.25 -8.97 -3.10
CA GLU A 32 -0.24 -7.67 -3.76
C GLU A 32 -1.68 -7.21 -4.01
N HIS A 33 -1.87 -5.95 -4.32
CA HIS A 33 -3.19 -5.35 -4.49
C HIS A 33 -3.49 -5.08 -5.97
N ASP A 34 -3.14 -6.02 -6.83
CA ASP A 34 -3.48 -5.92 -8.25
C ASP A 34 -4.98 -6.11 -8.48
N GLY A 35 -5.47 -5.51 -9.52
CA GLY A 35 -6.88 -5.61 -9.89
C GLY A 35 -7.15 -4.95 -11.23
N PRO A 36 -8.34 -5.20 -11.80
CA PRO A 36 -8.73 -4.56 -13.04
C PRO A 36 -8.97 -3.05 -12.83
N PRO A 37 -8.93 -2.27 -13.91
CA PRO A 37 -9.39 -0.89 -13.86
C PRO A 37 -10.83 -0.80 -13.36
N THR A 38 -11.14 0.26 -12.65
CA THR A 38 -12.47 0.52 -12.09
C THR A 38 -13.17 1.62 -12.88
N TYR A 39 -14.43 1.40 -13.23
CA TYR A 39 -15.27 2.38 -13.88
C TYR A 39 -16.06 3.17 -12.85
N LEU A 40 -15.81 4.47 -12.75
CA LEU A 40 -16.49 5.37 -11.84
C LEU A 40 -16.82 6.70 -12.55
N TYR A 41 -18.07 7.15 -12.46
CA TYR A 41 -18.51 8.45 -12.98
C TYR A 41 -18.13 8.71 -14.44
N GLY A 42 -18.15 7.68 -15.29
CA GLY A 42 -17.80 7.79 -16.70
C GLY A 42 -16.31 7.76 -17.02
N ASP A 43 -15.46 7.66 -16.00
CA ASP A 43 -14.00 7.56 -16.14
C ASP A 43 -13.50 6.15 -15.82
N ILE A 44 -12.35 5.79 -16.39
CA ILE A 44 -11.63 4.57 -16.07
C ILE A 44 -10.48 4.92 -15.13
N PHE A 45 -10.50 4.37 -13.92
CA PHE A 45 -9.44 4.52 -12.93
C PHE A 45 -8.57 3.28 -12.90
N TYR A 46 -7.27 3.47 -12.94
CA TYR A 46 -6.27 2.40 -12.87
C TYR A 46 -5.70 2.31 -11.46
N PRO A 47 -5.48 1.10 -10.92
CA PRO A 47 -4.77 0.92 -9.66
C PRO A 47 -3.42 1.65 -9.71
N ALA A 48 -3.04 2.33 -8.65
CA ALA A 48 -1.80 3.08 -8.57
C ALA A 48 -1.02 2.78 -7.31
N PHE A 49 -1.60 3.05 -6.15
CA PHE A 49 -0.94 2.88 -4.86
C PHE A 49 -1.85 2.20 -3.84
N SER A 50 -1.22 1.51 -2.92
CA SER A 50 -1.82 1.09 -1.67
C SER A 50 -1.32 1.96 -0.53
N VAL A 51 -2.17 2.22 0.44
CA VAL A 51 -1.86 3.01 1.62
C VAL A 51 -2.20 2.20 2.86
N ILE A 52 -1.29 2.18 3.81
CA ILE A 52 -1.51 1.59 5.13
C ILE A 52 -1.16 2.62 6.19
N TYR A 53 -2.11 2.92 7.06
CA TYR A 53 -1.88 3.71 8.26
C TYR A 53 -1.83 2.81 9.48
N ILE A 54 -0.75 2.87 10.24
CA ILE A 54 -0.58 2.12 11.48
C ILE A 54 -1.24 2.93 12.59
N LEU A 55 -2.48 2.59 12.91
CA LEU A 55 -3.26 3.32 13.91
C LEU A 55 -2.81 2.98 15.33
N HIS A 56 -2.54 1.72 15.60
CA HIS A 56 -2.05 1.23 16.89
C HIS A 56 -1.14 0.03 16.70
N ASP A 57 0.02 0.02 17.33
CA ASP A 57 0.97 -1.10 17.29
C ASP A 57 1.93 -1.03 18.49
N GLU A 58 1.78 -1.96 19.42
CA GLU A 58 2.67 -2.11 20.57
C GLU A 58 3.88 -3.02 20.30
N ASN A 59 3.99 -3.57 19.08
CA ASN A 59 5.13 -4.41 18.72
C ASN A 59 6.37 -3.54 18.48
N GLU A 60 7.50 -3.95 19.02
CA GLU A 60 8.76 -3.19 18.92
C GLU A 60 9.35 -3.18 17.51
N LYS A 61 9.02 -4.18 16.70
CA LYS A 61 9.50 -4.34 15.33
C LYS A 61 8.34 -4.33 14.36
N SER A 62 8.56 -3.69 13.23
CA SER A 62 7.57 -3.72 12.16
C SER A 62 7.15 -5.13 11.79
N SER A 63 5.84 -5.34 11.76
CA SER A 63 5.24 -6.58 11.29
C SER A 63 5.15 -6.65 9.75
N ILE A 64 5.26 -5.52 9.06
CA ILE A 64 5.13 -5.46 7.60
C ILE A 64 6.49 -5.69 6.95
N VAL A 65 6.53 -6.62 5.99
CA VAL A 65 7.72 -6.93 5.20
C VAL A 65 7.40 -6.76 3.73
N PHE A 66 8.17 -5.94 3.05
CA PHE A 66 8.08 -5.76 1.60
C PHE A 66 9.06 -6.68 0.89
N LYS A 67 8.58 -7.30 -0.20
CA LYS A 67 9.39 -8.16 -1.06
C LYS A 67 9.85 -7.36 -2.28
N LYS A 68 11.14 -7.06 -2.34
CA LYS A 68 11.72 -6.31 -3.45
C LYS A 68 11.69 -7.14 -4.73
N LYS A 69 11.07 -6.59 -5.77
CA LYS A 69 11.18 -7.03 -7.16
C LYS A 69 11.19 -5.77 -8.03
N GLY A 70 12.19 -4.96 -7.92
CA GLY A 70 12.16 -3.71 -8.63
C GLY A 70 12.76 -3.75 -10.01
N PRO A 71 12.38 -2.97 -11.02
CA PRO A 71 11.40 -1.89 -10.99
C PRO A 71 9.96 -2.39 -10.94
N PHE A 72 9.05 -1.59 -10.39
CA PHE A 72 7.63 -1.92 -10.31
C PHE A 72 6.87 -1.16 -11.40
N PRO A 73 6.47 -1.83 -12.49
CA PRO A 73 5.64 -1.17 -13.48
C PRO A 73 4.24 -0.92 -12.91
N LEU A 74 3.77 0.31 -13.04
CA LEU A 74 2.37 0.63 -12.85
C LEU A 74 1.62 0.34 -14.14
N MET A 75 0.32 0.12 -14.06
CA MET A 75 -0.52 -0.04 -15.25
C MET A 75 -0.50 1.22 -16.10
N GLU A 76 -0.56 1.03 -17.42
CA GLU A 76 -0.70 2.15 -18.34
C GLU A 76 -1.94 3.03 -17.97
N PRO A 77 -1.82 4.34 -18.04
CA PRO A 77 -0.70 5.12 -18.57
C PRO A 77 0.38 5.51 -17.54
N HIS A 78 0.50 4.76 -16.46
CA HIS A 78 1.44 5.05 -15.38
C HIS A 78 2.88 4.77 -15.78
N ARG A 79 3.79 5.57 -15.25
CA ARG A 79 5.24 5.35 -15.43
C ARG A 79 5.74 4.31 -14.44
N GLN A 80 6.88 3.74 -14.76
CA GLN A 80 7.61 2.89 -13.84
C GLN A 80 8.03 3.65 -12.58
N VAL A 81 7.78 3.04 -11.43
CA VAL A 81 8.23 3.54 -10.12
C VAL A 81 9.20 2.53 -9.53
N VAL A 82 10.36 3.00 -9.13
CA VAL A 82 11.34 2.20 -8.39
C VAL A 82 11.09 2.41 -6.90
N PHE A 83 10.89 1.31 -6.20
CA PHE A 83 10.73 1.31 -4.75
C PHE A 83 11.74 0.36 -4.11
N GLU A 84 12.51 0.84 -3.15
CA GLU A 84 13.50 0.05 -2.43
C GLU A 84 13.11 -0.12 -0.96
N THR A 85 12.88 -1.35 -0.56
CA THR A 85 12.46 -1.68 0.82
C THR A 85 13.50 -1.35 1.88
N LYS A 86 14.78 -1.27 1.50
CA LYS A 86 15.86 -0.83 2.40
C LYS A 86 15.68 0.60 2.93
N ASP A 87 14.90 1.41 2.21
CA ASP A 87 14.64 2.81 2.57
C ASP A 87 13.53 2.94 3.62
N VAL A 88 12.83 1.85 3.92
CA VAL A 88 11.79 1.80 4.95
C VAL A 88 12.44 1.43 6.29
N LYS A 89 12.89 2.45 7.03
CA LYS A 89 13.70 2.25 8.24
C LYS A 89 12.89 1.87 9.46
N GLU A 90 11.82 2.56 9.73
CA GLU A 90 10.95 2.31 10.89
C GLU A 90 9.49 2.37 10.48
N ILE A 91 8.79 1.29 10.71
CA ILE A 91 7.34 1.22 10.56
C ILE A 91 6.76 0.99 11.95
N LYS A 92 6.13 2.02 12.50
CA LYS A 92 5.58 2.01 13.87
C LYS A 92 4.24 2.74 13.90
N GLU A 93 3.60 2.73 15.06
CA GLU A 93 2.39 3.51 15.30
C GLU A 93 2.54 4.95 14.81
N GLY A 94 1.52 5.46 14.12
CA GLY A 94 1.50 6.78 13.51
C GLY A 94 2.13 6.84 12.10
N THR A 95 2.72 5.76 11.60
CA THR A 95 3.31 5.72 10.25
C THR A 95 2.23 5.54 9.19
N ILE A 96 2.33 6.32 8.12
CA ILE A 96 1.59 6.11 6.87
C ILE A 96 2.55 5.58 5.82
N LEU A 97 2.24 4.41 5.29
CA LEU A 97 2.97 3.79 4.19
C LEU A 97 2.21 4.00 2.89
N ILE A 98 2.90 4.46 1.86
CA ILE A 98 2.35 4.58 0.50
C ILE A 98 3.31 3.83 -0.42
N PHE A 99 2.79 2.84 -1.13
CA PHE A 99 3.62 1.99 -1.99
C PHE A 99 2.85 1.58 -3.26
N PRO A 100 3.56 1.20 -4.34
CA PRO A 100 2.92 0.72 -5.56
C PRO A 100 1.98 -0.45 -5.28
N TYR A 101 0.82 -0.47 -5.92
CA TYR A 101 -0.21 -1.50 -5.74
C TYR A 101 0.28 -2.93 -5.95
N ASN A 102 1.27 -3.12 -6.81
CA ASN A 102 1.85 -4.41 -7.17
C ASN A 102 3.13 -4.78 -6.37
N LEU A 103 3.45 -4.01 -5.34
CA LEU A 103 4.54 -4.37 -4.43
C LEU A 103 4.08 -5.47 -3.48
N ARG A 104 4.69 -6.64 -3.60
CA ARG A 104 4.38 -7.77 -2.73
C ARG A 104 4.82 -7.50 -1.30
N HIS A 105 3.96 -7.82 -0.38
CA HIS A 105 4.21 -7.62 1.05
C HIS A 105 3.47 -8.69 1.87
N LEU A 106 3.89 -8.82 3.11
CA LEU A 106 3.27 -9.70 4.10
C LEU A 106 3.25 -9.02 5.46
N VAL A 107 2.42 -9.54 6.35
CA VAL A 107 2.40 -9.14 7.77
C VAL A 107 2.80 -10.34 8.61
N LYS A 108 3.90 -10.21 9.34
CA LYS A 108 4.37 -11.25 10.26
C LYS A 108 3.39 -11.43 11.43
N PRO A 109 3.36 -12.63 12.06
CA PRO A 109 2.55 -12.84 13.24
C PRO A 109 2.81 -11.79 14.32
N CYS A 110 1.73 -11.23 14.87
CA CYS A 110 1.80 -10.28 15.96
C CYS A 110 2.21 -10.99 17.26
N ILE A 111 3.21 -10.44 17.95
CA ILE A 111 3.62 -10.92 19.28
C ILE A 111 2.68 -10.36 20.34
N LYS A 112 2.35 -9.07 20.22
CA LYS A 112 1.39 -8.39 21.09
C LYS A 112 0.08 -8.20 20.35
N PRO A 113 -1.07 -8.51 20.96
CA PRO A 113 -2.37 -8.31 20.34
C PRO A 113 -2.74 -6.84 20.20
N GLY A 114 -3.80 -6.58 19.46
CA GLY A 114 -4.39 -5.24 19.35
C GLY A 114 -3.74 -4.33 18.30
N ARG A 115 -2.89 -4.87 17.41
CA ARG A 115 -2.40 -4.08 16.28
C ARG A 115 -3.56 -3.71 15.36
N VAL A 116 -3.71 -2.43 15.06
CA VAL A 116 -4.76 -1.91 14.20
C VAL A 116 -4.16 -1.15 13.03
N THR A 117 -4.56 -1.50 11.83
CA THR A 117 -4.20 -0.77 10.61
C THR A 117 -5.43 -0.36 9.83
N ILE A 118 -5.35 0.78 9.15
CA ILE A 118 -6.33 1.21 8.16
C ILE A 118 -5.65 1.16 6.81
N ALA A 119 -6.27 0.47 5.87
CA ALA A 119 -5.74 0.33 4.52
C ALA A 119 -6.74 0.83 3.48
N TYR A 120 -6.26 1.39 2.40
CA TYR A 120 -7.06 1.75 1.24
C TYR A 120 -6.22 1.80 -0.03
N ASN A 121 -6.89 1.69 -1.16
CA ASN A 121 -6.27 1.75 -2.47
C ASN A 121 -6.52 3.11 -3.13
N ILE A 122 -5.51 3.61 -3.82
CA ILE A 122 -5.59 4.80 -4.66
C ILE A 122 -5.59 4.36 -6.12
N CYS A 123 -6.62 4.78 -6.83
CA CYS A 123 -6.72 4.65 -8.28
C CYS A 123 -6.61 6.02 -8.93
N SER A 124 -6.17 6.07 -10.16
CA SER A 124 -5.93 7.34 -10.86
C SER A 124 -6.24 7.28 -12.34
N ILE A 125 -6.47 8.44 -12.92
CA ILE A 125 -6.53 8.65 -14.37
C ILE A 125 -5.54 9.74 -14.79
N TYR A 126 -4.98 9.57 -15.98
CA TYR A 126 -4.03 10.51 -16.59
C TYR A 126 -4.63 11.34 -17.72
N LYS A 127 -5.70 10.88 -18.29
CA LYS A 127 -6.34 11.52 -19.45
C LYS A 127 -7.55 12.35 -19.07
#